data_8549e41c76b49f67306a70b9563eaa51
#
_entry.id   8549e41c76b49f67306a70b9563eaa51
#
_cell.length_a   1.000
_cell.length_b   1.000
_cell.length_c   1.000
_cell.angle_alpha   90.00
_cell.angle_beta   90.00
_cell.angle_gamma   90.00
#
_symmetry.space_group_name_H-M   'P 1'
#
loop_
_entity.id
_entity.type
_entity.pdbx_description
1 polymer ?
#
loop_
_entity_poly.entity_id
_entity_poly.type
_entity_poly.pdbx_seq_one_letter_code
_entity_poly.pdbx_strand_id
1 'polypeptide(L)'
;FGTLLMEGTGVRLSGEDVGRATFVQRHAILHDANDGREFTPLRFLTENQARFDVWNSPLSEYGVLAFDYGYSLESPETLTIWEAQFGDFANGAQTVIDEFVCSAEQKWGQRSSLVMLLPHGYEGQGPDHSSARIERYLQLAAQDNMWIVQPSTPANYFHMLRTQAYKRPRKPLIAFTPKQLL
;
A
#
# COMPACT_ATOMS: atom_id res chain seq x y z
N PHE A 1 8.49 4.23 7.52
CA PHE A 1 7.84 3.28 8.44
C PHE A 1 8.46 3.32 9.84
N GLY A 2 9.81 3.36 9.97
CA GLY A 2 10.48 3.26 11.26
C GLY A 2 9.95 4.21 12.35
N THR A 3 9.72 5.47 12.01
CA THR A 3 9.16 6.45 12.97
C THR A 3 7.75 6.06 13.46
N LEU A 4 6.90 5.54 12.57
CA LEU A 4 5.55 5.05 12.93
C LEU A 4 5.65 3.88 13.92
N LEU A 5 6.56 2.93 13.65
CA LEU A 5 6.77 1.78 14.51
C LEU A 5 7.24 2.19 15.91
N MET A 6 8.21 3.12 15.99
CA MET A 6 8.71 3.63 17.27
C MET A 6 7.65 4.44 18.04
N GLU A 7 6.71 5.05 17.34
CA GLU A 7 5.59 5.80 17.91
C GLU A 7 4.38 4.91 18.25
N GLY A 8 4.49 3.58 18.10
CA GLY A 8 3.46 2.62 18.46
C GLY A 8 2.44 2.31 17.37
N THR A 9 2.64 2.78 16.13
CA THR A 9 1.77 2.48 15.00
C THR A 9 2.31 1.29 14.21
N GLY A 10 1.57 0.18 14.18
CA GLY A 10 1.91 -0.99 13.38
C GLY A 10 1.85 -0.71 11.89
N VAL A 11 2.68 -1.40 11.12
CA VAL A 11 2.68 -1.31 9.65
C VAL A 11 2.61 -2.71 9.07
N ARG A 12 1.62 -2.94 8.21
CA ARG A 12 1.49 -4.13 7.38
C ARG A 12 1.64 -3.74 5.92
N LEU A 13 2.55 -4.37 5.22
CA LEU A 13 2.81 -4.18 3.79
C LEU A 13 2.72 -5.54 3.09
N SER A 14 1.87 -5.64 2.09
CA SER A 14 1.73 -6.84 1.26
C SER A 14 1.72 -6.49 -0.23
N GLY A 15 1.97 -7.48 -1.05
CA GLY A 15 1.99 -7.41 -2.50
C GLY A 15 3.05 -8.32 -3.09
N GLU A 16 3.07 -8.45 -4.41
CA GLU A 16 4.11 -9.23 -5.09
C GLU A 16 5.48 -8.58 -4.91
N ASP A 17 6.45 -9.38 -4.50
CA ASP A 17 7.85 -8.96 -4.33
C ASP A 17 8.08 -7.76 -3.38
N VAL A 18 7.12 -7.40 -2.53
CA VAL A 18 7.22 -6.18 -1.70
C VAL A 18 8.37 -6.20 -0.71
N GLY A 19 8.87 -7.37 -0.34
CA GLY A 19 10.05 -7.48 0.54
C GLY A 19 11.29 -6.82 -0.06
N ARG A 20 11.54 -7.05 -1.34
CA ARG A 20 12.57 -6.39 -2.15
C ARG A 20 12.06 -5.10 -2.79
N ALA A 21 10.82 -5.08 -3.14
CA ALA A 21 10.06 -4.25 -4.06
C ALA A 21 10.36 -4.55 -5.54
N THR A 22 9.36 -4.36 -6.41
CA THR A 22 9.44 -4.66 -7.85
C THR A 22 10.62 -3.94 -8.53
N PHE A 23 10.86 -2.69 -8.13
CA PHE A 23 11.94 -1.85 -8.69
C PHE A 23 13.22 -1.89 -7.83
N VAL A 24 13.35 -2.88 -6.94
CA VAL A 24 14.52 -3.08 -6.07
C VAL A 24 14.78 -1.88 -5.11
N GLN A 25 13.79 -1.06 -4.87
CA GLN A 25 13.92 0.19 -4.11
C GLN A 25 13.79 0.02 -2.58
N ARG A 26 13.30 -1.14 -2.08
CA ARG A 26 12.93 -1.27 -0.67
C ARG A 26 13.91 -2.09 0.16
N HIS A 27 14.21 -3.31 -0.24
CA HIS A 27 15.04 -4.25 0.53
C HIS A 27 14.65 -4.33 2.02
N ALA A 28 13.35 -4.47 2.30
CA ALA A 28 12.86 -4.59 3.67
C ALA A 28 13.24 -5.94 4.31
N ILE A 29 13.49 -6.95 3.50
CA ILE A 29 13.98 -8.26 3.89
C ILE A 29 15.37 -8.45 3.28
N LEU A 30 16.35 -8.71 4.14
CA LEU A 30 17.72 -9.04 3.74
C LEU A 30 17.93 -10.55 3.90
N HIS A 31 18.77 -11.13 3.07
CA HIS A 31 19.12 -12.55 3.11
C HIS A 31 20.62 -12.71 3.37
N ASP A 32 20.96 -13.59 4.31
CA ASP A 32 22.37 -13.94 4.55
C ASP A 32 22.94 -14.66 3.31
N ALA A 33 24.11 -14.23 2.86
CA ALA A 33 24.73 -14.76 1.65
C ALA A 33 25.19 -16.21 1.79
N ASN A 34 25.37 -16.74 3.01
CA ASN A 34 25.90 -18.07 3.25
C ASN A 34 24.80 -19.10 3.44
N ASP A 35 23.74 -18.76 4.20
CA ASP A 35 22.72 -19.73 4.60
C ASP A 35 21.28 -19.31 4.23
N GLY A 36 21.11 -18.13 3.63
CA GLY A 36 19.81 -17.63 3.17
C GLY A 36 18.86 -17.18 4.27
N ARG A 37 19.31 -17.11 5.54
CA ARG A 37 18.43 -16.62 6.61
C ARG A 37 17.95 -15.20 6.36
N GLU A 38 16.68 -14.98 6.63
CA GLU A 38 16.06 -13.68 6.50
C GLU A 38 16.28 -12.80 7.71
N PHE A 39 16.53 -11.52 7.46
CA PHE A 39 16.59 -10.47 8.47
C PHE A 39 15.78 -9.26 8.00
N THR A 40 14.87 -8.79 8.84
CA THR A 40 14.03 -7.64 8.58
C THR A 40 14.38 -6.51 9.54
N PRO A 41 15.23 -5.55 9.16
CA PRO A 41 15.76 -4.53 10.08
C PRO A 41 14.70 -3.74 10.83
N LEU A 42 13.58 -3.41 10.18
CA LEU A 42 12.48 -2.63 10.77
C LEU A 42 11.74 -3.35 11.92
N ARG A 43 12.00 -4.65 12.14
CA ARG A 43 11.46 -5.38 13.30
C ARG A 43 12.27 -5.18 14.57
N PHE A 44 13.45 -4.55 14.48
CA PHE A 44 14.43 -4.49 15.55
C PHE A 44 14.99 -3.08 15.79
N LEU A 45 14.15 -2.05 15.64
CA LEU A 45 14.58 -0.66 15.86
C LEU A 45 14.68 -0.33 17.35
N THR A 46 13.68 -0.77 18.13
CA THR A 46 13.61 -0.60 19.58
C THR A 46 12.87 -1.78 20.22
N GLU A 47 13.09 -2.01 21.52
CA GLU A 47 12.46 -3.12 22.25
C GLU A 47 10.92 -3.03 22.30
N ASN A 48 10.37 -1.82 22.37
CA ASN A 48 8.93 -1.57 22.56
C ASN A 48 8.24 -1.01 21.34
N GLN A 49 8.80 -1.21 20.15
CA GLN A 49 8.16 -0.74 18.92
C GLN A 49 6.91 -1.53 18.56
N ALA A 50 6.06 -0.93 17.73
CA ALA A 50 4.95 -1.63 17.12
C ALA A 50 5.42 -2.65 16.06
N ARG A 51 4.52 -3.56 15.68
CA ARG A 51 4.80 -4.65 14.76
C ARG A 51 5.00 -4.16 13.32
N PHE A 52 6.03 -4.67 12.64
CA PHE A 52 6.25 -4.52 11.21
C PHE A 52 6.05 -5.87 10.51
N ASP A 53 5.06 -5.94 9.64
CA ASP A 53 4.77 -7.09 8.79
C ASP A 53 5.00 -6.73 7.33
N VAL A 54 5.82 -7.52 6.65
CA VAL A 54 6.04 -7.42 5.20
C VAL A 54 5.89 -8.82 4.61
N TRP A 55 5.01 -8.95 3.61
CA TRP A 55 4.62 -10.23 3.04
C TRP A 55 4.62 -10.18 1.53
N ASN A 56 5.48 -10.97 0.90
CA ASN A 56 5.37 -11.25 -0.52
C ASN A 56 4.10 -12.08 -0.74
N SER A 57 3.16 -11.51 -1.47
CA SER A 57 1.86 -12.13 -1.70
C SER A 57 1.91 -13.18 -2.81
N PRO A 58 0.93 -14.10 -2.85
CA PRO A 58 0.69 -14.87 -4.06
C PRO A 58 0.28 -13.95 -5.23
N LEU A 59 0.38 -14.49 -6.45
CA LEU A 59 -0.01 -13.83 -7.70
C LEU A 59 -1.54 -13.75 -7.80
N SER A 60 -2.14 -12.81 -7.09
CA SER A 60 -3.58 -12.58 -7.10
C SER A 60 -3.90 -11.20 -6.54
N GLU A 61 -4.14 -10.23 -7.38
CA GLU A 61 -4.58 -8.89 -6.97
C GLU A 61 -5.92 -8.95 -6.25
N TYR A 62 -6.86 -9.73 -6.78
CA TYR A 62 -8.20 -9.86 -6.20
C TYR A 62 -8.16 -10.38 -4.76
N GLY A 63 -7.53 -11.54 -4.55
CA GLY A 63 -7.51 -12.19 -3.24
C GLY A 63 -6.71 -11.39 -2.21
N VAL A 64 -5.59 -10.83 -2.62
CA VAL A 64 -4.70 -10.09 -1.71
C VAL A 64 -5.30 -8.75 -1.32
N LEU A 65 -5.83 -7.97 -2.27
CA LEU A 65 -6.50 -6.70 -1.96
C LEU A 65 -7.74 -6.91 -1.08
N ALA A 66 -8.54 -7.94 -1.37
CA ALA A 66 -9.71 -8.28 -0.54
C ALA A 66 -9.30 -8.63 0.90
N PHE A 67 -8.22 -9.40 1.07
CA PHE A 67 -7.70 -9.73 2.38
C PHE A 67 -7.23 -8.49 3.13
N ASP A 68 -6.43 -7.63 2.49
CA ASP A 68 -5.91 -6.44 3.13
C ASP A 68 -6.98 -5.39 3.43
N TYR A 69 -8.02 -5.31 2.60
CA TYR A 69 -9.20 -4.53 2.93
C TYR A 69 -9.84 -5.01 4.23
N GLY A 70 -10.14 -6.32 4.35
CA GLY A 70 -10.68 -6.91 5.57
C GLY A 70 -9.77 -6.72 6.77
N TYR A 71 -8.45 -6.91 6.59
CA TYR A 71 -7.45 -6.68 7.64
C TYR A 71 -7.50 -5.23 8.15
N SER A 72 -7.64 -4.25 7.27
CA SER A 72 -7.71 -2.83 7.65
C SER A 72 -8.95 -2.49 8.50
N LEU A 73 -10.02 -3.25 8.36
CA LEU A 73 -11.24 -3.10 9.19
C LEU A 73 -11.04 -3.68 10.58
N GLU A 74 -10.42 -4.86 10.67
CA GLU A 74 -10.21 -5.57 11.95
C GLU A 74 -9.02 -5.01 12.74
N SER A 75 -8.06 -4.38 12.07
CA SER A 75 -6.87 -3.77 12.69
C SER A 75 -6.76 -2.29 12.31
N PRO A 76 -7.72 -1.44 12.72
CA PRO A 76 -7.83 -0.06 12.25
C PRO A 76 -6.68 0.85 12.70
N GLU A 77 -5.91 0.48 13.73
CA GLU A 77 -4.75 1.24 14.21
C GLU A 77 -3.45 0.84 13.48
N THR A 78 -3.50 -0.17 12.62
CA THR A 78 -2.37 -0.57 11.78
C THR A 78 -2.44 0.14 10.43
N LEU A 79 -1.33 0.71 9.98
CA LEU A 79 -1.21 1.20 8.61
C LEU A 79 -1.10 0.00 7.67
N THR A 80 -2.22 -0.35 7.05
CA THR A 80 -2.33 -1.48 6.12
C THR A 80 -2.10 -0.99 4.70
N ILE A 81 -1.13 -1.57 4.02
CA ILE A 81 -0.67 -1.17 2.68
C ILE A 81 -0.65 -2.39 1.76
N TRP A 82 -1.34 -2.29 0.65
CA TRP A 82 -1.17 -3.18 -0.50
C TRP A 82 -0.43 -2.45 -1.61
N GLU A 83 0.65 -3.03 -2.12
CA GLU A 83 1.38 -2.51 -3.28
C GLU A 83 1.15 -3.42 -4.48
N ALA A 84 0.56 -2.89 -5.54
CA ALA A 84 0.51 -3.58 -6.81
C ALA A 84 1.92 -3.71 -7.40
N GLN A 85 2.21 -4.79 -8.10
CA GLN A 85 3.50 -4.93 -8.79
C GLN A 85 3.70 -3.81 -9.82
N PHE A 86 2.65 -3.52 -10.59
CA PHE A 86 2.43 -2.31 -11.38
C PHE A 86 0.98 -1.88 -11.17
N GLY A 87 0.72 -0.59 -11.14
CA GLY A 87 -0.64 -0.08 -10.97
C GLY A 87 -1.61 -0.54 -12.04
N ASP A 88 -1.12 -0.86 -13.24
CA ASP A 88 -1.88 -1.44 -14.35
C ASP A 88 -2.65 -2.71 -13.93
N PHE A 89 -2.05 -3.55 -13.08
CA PHE A 89 -2.62 -4.83 -12.68
C PHE A 89 -3.68 -4.73 -11.59
N ALA A 90 -3.89 -3.55 -11.01
CA ALA A 90 -4.98 -3.33 -10.05
C ALA A 90 -6.36 -3.63 -10.66
N ASN A 91 -6.49 -3.64 -11.99
CA ASN A 91 -7.71 -4.05 -12.69
C ASN A 91 -8.12 -5.49 -12.36
N GLY A 92 -7.17 -6.37 -12.03
CA GLY A 92 -7.48 -7.72 -11.57
C GLY A 92 -8.26 -7.78 -10.25
N ALA A 93 -8.28 -6.68 -9.48
CA ALA A 93 -9.04 -6.53 -8.25
C ALA A 93 -10.17 -5.47 -8.38
N GLN A 94 -10.59 -5.14 -9.59
CA GLN A 94 -11.57 -4.05 -9.81
C GLN A 94 -12.87 -4.26 -9.03
N THR A 95 -13.35 -5.48 -8.92
CA THR A 95 -14.54 -5.80 -8.11
C THR A 95 -14.36 -5.42 -6.63
N VAL A 96 -13.17 -5.68 -6.06
CA VAL A 96 -12.87 -5.29 -4.67
C VAL A 96 -12.82 -3.78 -4.54
N ILE A 97 -12.25 -3.09 -5.53
CA ILE A 97 -12.20 -1.63 -5.55
C ILE A 97 -13.61 -1.05 -5.60
N ASP A 98 -14.45 -1.51 -6.53
CA ASP A 98 -15.80 -0.98 -6.74
C ASP A 98 -16.73 -1.30 -5.57
N GLU A 99 -16.73 -2.55 -5.09
CA GLU A 99 -17.72 -3.01 -4.12
C GLU A 99 -17.34 -2.74 -2.67
N PHE A 100 -16.04 -2.59 -2.37
CA PHE A 100 -15.56 -2.41 -1.00
C PHE A 100 -14.78 -1.12 -0.81
N VAL A 101 -13.66 -0.93 -1.52
CA VAL A 101 -12.77 0.21 -1.26
C VAL A 101 -13.49 1.55 -1.43
N CYS A 102 -14.22 1.74 -2.54
CA CYS A 102 -14.87 3.01 -2.82
C CYS A 102 -16.31 3.13 -2.31
N SER A 103 -16.98 2.04 -1.94
CA SER A 103 -18.42 2.07 -1.67
C SER A 103 -18.87 1.51 -0.31
N ALA A 104 -17.99 0.83 0.43
CA ALA A 104 -18.38 0.16 1.68
C ALA A 104 -18.79 1.14 2.79
N GLU A 105 -18.21 2.32 2.86
CA GLU A 105 -18.66 3.33 3.83
C GLU A 105 -20.11 3.75 3.57
N GLN A 106 -20.46 3.99 2.30
CA GLN A 106 -21.83 4.36 1.91
C GLN A 106 -22.82 3.24 2.15
N LYS A 107 -22.43 2.00 1.80
CA LYS A 107 -23.34 0.84 1.92
C LYS A 107 -23.52 0.36 3.35
N TRP A 108 -22.44 0.33 4.13
CA TRP A 108 -22.41 -0.38 5.41
C TRP A 108 -21.78 0.42 6.56
N GLY A 109 -21.39 1.67 6.35
CA GLY A 109 -20.69 2.47 7.34
C GLY A 109 -19.27 1.98 7.65
N GLN A 110 -18.71 1.09 6.85
CA GLN A 110 -17.35 0.55 7.04
C GLN A 110 -16.31 1.55 6.56
N ARG A 111 -15.39 1.91 7.47
CA ARG A 111 -14.31 2.86 7.20
C ARG A 111 -12.97 2.17 7.23
N SER A 112 -12.35 2.03 6.07
CA SER A 112 -11.02 1.47 5.89
C SER A 112 -9.96 2.56 5.82
N SER A 113 -8.78 2.31 6.38
CA SER A 113 -7.58 3.14 6.20
C SER A 113 -6.59 2.51 5.20
N LEU A 114 -7.05 1.54 4.42
CA LEU A 114 -6.22 0.84 3.44
C LEU A 114 -5.49 1.82 2.52
N VAL A 115 -4.21 1.56 2.31
CA VAL A 115 -3.38 2.25 1.30
C VAL A 115 -3.20 1.32 0.11
N MET A 116 -3.47 1.82 -1.08
CA MET A 116 -3.09 1.17 -2.33
C MET A 116 -1.92 1.93 -2.95
N LEU A 117 -0.76 1.30 -3.05
CA LEU A 117 0.40 1.85 -3.76
C LEU A 117 0.40 1.32 -5.18
N LEU A 118 0.27 2.21 -6.15
CA LEU A 118 0.10 1.87 -7.56
C LEU A 118 1.25 2.50 -8.36
N PRO A 119 2.33 1.74 -8.66
CA PRO A 119 3.40 2.24 -9.52
C PRO A 119 2.86 2.71 -10.88
N HIS A 120 3.19 3.95 -11.25
CA HIS A 120 2.65 4.63 -12.42
C HIS A 120 3.71 5.50 -13.09
N GLY A 121 3.74 5.48 -14.42
CA GLY A 121 4.63 6.32 -15.23
C GLY A 121 4.87 5.69 -16.60
N TYR A 122 5.23 6.52 -17.57
CA TYR A 122 5.42 6.12 -18.96
C TYR A 122 6.90 5.94 -19.33
N GLU A 123 7.75 5.63 -18.36
CA GLU A 123 9.21 5.48 -18.52
C GLU A 123 9.60 4.10 -19.05
N GLY A 124 9.28 3.81 -20.29
CA GLY A 124 9.94 2.76 -21.07
C GLY A 124 9.66 1.28 -20.75
N GLN A 125 8.60 0.94 -20.01
CA GLN A 125 8.32 -0.45 -19.62
C GLN A 125 7.20 -1.12 -20.41
N GLY A 126 6.67 -0.43 -21.42
CA GLY A 126 5.68 -0.97 -22.34
C GLY A 126 4.23 -0.73 -21.95
N PRO A 127 3.26 -1.20 -22.76
CA PRO A 127 1.84 -0.80 -22.69
C PRO A 127 1.13 -1.28 -21.41
N ASP A 128 1.52 -2.42 -20.85
CA ASP A 128 0.86 -3.00 -19.68
C ASP A 128 1.58 -2.68 -18.36
N HIS A 129 2.58 -1.78 -18.39
CA HIS A 129 3.47 -1.46 -17.27
C HIS A 129 3.67 0.05 -17.12
N SER A 130 2.69 0.84 -17.54
CA SER A 130 2.80 2.30 -17.58
C SER A 130 1.70 3.00 -16.80
N SER A 131 0.44 2.68 -17.05
CA SER A 131 -0.69 3.41 -16.47
C SER A 131 -1.44 2.62 -15.40
N ALA A 132 -1.46 3.14 -14.19
CA ALA A 132 -2.38 2.70 -13.14
C ALA A 132 -3.83 3.16 -13.39
N ARG A 133 -4.11 3.83 -14.50
CA ARG A 133 -5.43 4.35 -14.90
C ARG A 133 -6.02 5.29 -13.84
N ILE A 134 -5.32 6.39 -13.60
CA ILE A 134 -5.69 7.44 -12.64
C ILE A 134 -7.15 7.89 -12.84
N GLU A 135 -7.57 8.00 -14.09
CA GLU A 135 -8.93 8.39 -14.49
C GLU A 135 -10.03 7.50 -13.91
N ARG A 136 -9.77 6.19 -13.71
CA ARG A 136 -10.74 5.29 -13.08
C ARG A 136 -11.01 5.68 -11.62
N TYR A 137 -9.97 5.96 -10.88
CA TYR A 137 -10.10 6.34 -9.47
C TYR A 137 -10.71 7.72 -9.31
N LEU A 138 -10.34 8.67 -10.19
CA LEU A 138 -10.96 9.99 -10.21
C LEU A 138 -12.47 9.91 -10.53
N GLN A 139 -12.87 9.01 -11.41
CA GLN A 139 -14.28 8.77 -11.72
C GLN A 139 -15.03 8.12 -10.54
N LEU A 140 -14.38 7.23 -9.80
CA LEU A 140 -14.96 6.58 -8.63
C LEU A 140 -14.99 7.48 -7.39
N ALA A 141 -14.24 8.58 -7.39
CA ALA A 141 -14.20 9.51 -6.27
C ALA A 141 -15.50 10.30 -6.17
N ALA A 142 -16.23 10.09 -5.09
CA ALA A 142 -17.51 10.75 -4.82
C ALA A 142 -17.76 10.82 -3.30
N GLN A 143 -18.38 11.89 -2.83
CA GLN A 143 -18.79 12.04 -1.43
C GLN A 143 -17.65 11.83 -0.41
N ASP A 144 -16.44 12.24 -0.78
CA ASP A 144 -15.24 12.08 0.07
C ASP A 144 -14.99 10.62 0.49
N ASN A 145 -15.23 9.67 -0.42
CA ASN A 145 -15.11 8.24 -0.16
C ASN A 145 -13.66 7.73 -0.08
N MET A 146 -12.72 8.39 -0.76
CA MET A 146 -11.30 8.02 -0.79
C MET A 146 -10.42 9.24 -1.09
N TRP A 147 -9.14 9.12 -0.79
CA TRP A 147 -8.13 10.11 -1.18
C TRP A 147 -7.29 9.59 -2.33
N ILE A 148 -7.08 10.44 -3.32
CA ILE A 148 -6.32 10.12 -4.54
C ILE A 148 -5.13 11.07 -4.58
N VAL A 149 -3.92 10.50 -4.55
CA VAL A 149 -2.68 11.25 -4.37
C VAL A 149 -1.60 10.74 -5.32
N GLN A 150 -0.80 11.65 -5.84
CA GLN A 150 0.45 11.34 -6.52
C GLN A 150 1.59 12.12 -5.83
N PRO A 151 2.41 11.47 -4.99
CA PRO A 151 3.51 12.15 -4.31
C PRO A 151 4.58 12.52 -5.33
N SER A 152 5.10 13.75 -5.25
CA SER A 152 6.08 14.29 -6.21
C SER A 152 7.52 14.22 -5.71
N THR A 153 7.72 13.91 -4.42
CA THR A 153 9.05 13.79 -3.80
C THR A 153 9.03 12.71 -2.72
N PRO A 154 10.20 12.16 -2.33
CA PRO A 154 10.29 11.25 -1.17
C PRO A 154 9.75 11.88 0.12
N ALA A 155 9.93 13.18 0.33
CA ALA A 155 9.39 13.88 1.48
C ALA A 155 7.85 13.90 1.46
N ASN A 156 7.23 14.18 0.31
CA ASN A 156 5.78 14.11 0.16
C ASN A 156 5.27 12.69 0.45
N TYR A 157 5.95 11.67 -0.06
CA TYR A 157 5.60 10.27 0.19
C TYR A 157 5.67 9.92 1.69
N PHE A 158 6.73 10.34 2.38
CA PHE A 158 6.87 10.17 3.82
C PHE A 158 5.70 10.79 4.59
N HIS A 159 5.38 12.06 4.31
CA HIS A 159 4.29 12.76 5.00
C HIS A 159 2.92 12.23 4.62
N MET A 160 2.71 11.79 3.38
CA MET A 160 1.48 11.13 2.94
C MET A 160 1.17 9.90 3.79
N LEU A 161 2.13 9.00 3.98
CA LEU A 161 1.94 7.80 4.79
C LEU A 161 1.70 8.12 6.28
N ARG A 162 2.42 9.09 6.83
CA ARG A 162 2.18 9.55 8.20
C ARG A 162 0.80 10.18 8.37
N THR A 163 0.37 11.00 7.41
CA THR A 163 -0.97 11.58 7.39
C THR A 163 -2.02 10.48 7.38
N GLN A 164 -1.86 9.46 6.54
CA GLN A 164 -2.79 8.34 6.46
C GLN A 164 -2.89 7.57 7.78
N ALA A 165 -1.79 7.37 8.47
CA ALA A 165 -1.78 6.68 9.77
C ALA A 165 -2.57 7.43 10.86
N TYR A 166 -2.51 8.76 10.87
CA TYR A 166 -3.06 9.56 11.96
C TYR A 166 -4.37 10.30 11.65
N LYS A 167 -4.65 10.58 10.37
CA LYS A 167 -5.84 11.38 10.00
C LYS A 167 -7.15 10.66 10.31
N ARG A 168 -8.12 11.44 10.75
CA ARG A 168 -9.49 10.98 11.00
C ARG A 168 -10.47 11.91 10.27
N PRO A 169 -11.62 11.45 9.76
CA PRO A 169 -11.99 10.03 9.71
C PRO A 169 -11.07 9.22 8.80
N ARG A 170 -11.01 7.88 8.99
CA ARG A 170 -10.27 6.98 8.11
C ARG A 170 -10.95 6.89 6.75
N LYS A 171 -10.14 6.94 5.71
CA LYS A 171 -10.56 6.77 4.31
C LYS A 171 -9.48 5.97 3.58
N PRO A 172 -9.83 5.17 2.58
CA PRO A 172 -8.83 4.57 1.70
C PRO A 172 -7.97 5.62 1.02
N LEU A 173 -6.70 5.32 0.85
CA LEU A 173 -5.73 6.15 0.14
C LEU A 173 -5.27 5.43 -1.12
N ILE A 174 -5.51 6.03 -2.27
CA ILE A 174 -5.00 5.58 -3.56
C ILE A 174 -3.78 6.44 -3.91
N ALA A 175 -2.60 5.84 -3.86
CA ALA A 175 -1.35 6.54 -4.10
C ALA A 175 -0.69 6.07 -5.39
N PHE A 176 -0.66 6.93 -6.40
CA PHE A 176 0.10 6.68 -7.63
C PHE A 176 1.57 6.98 -7.39
N THR A 177 2.38 5.93 -7.23
CA THR A 177 3.81 6.08 -6.96
C THR A 177 4.57 6.27 -8.27
N PRO A 178 5.23 7.43 -8.49
CA PRO A 178 5.94 7.68 -9.73
C PRO A 178 7.10 6.70 -9.90
N LYS A 179 7.11 5.91 -10.97
CA LYS A 179 8.16 4.91 -11.21
C LYS A 179 9.56 5.51 -11.28
N GLN A 180 9.69 6.73 -11.81
CA GLN A 180 10.97 7.45 -11.87
C GLN A 180 11.59 7.78 -10.50
N LEU A 181 10.82 7.62 -9.42
CA LEU A 181 11.26 7.86 -8.04
C LEU A 181 11.41 6.56 -7.23
N LEU A 182 11.17 5.40 -7.87
CA LEU A 182 11.27 4.06 -7.30
C LEU A 182 12.59 3.39 -7.64
#